data_49adece30fadc0b0c9fe456845400f04
#
_entry.id   49adece30fadc0b0c9fe456845400f04
#
_cell.length_a   1.000
_cell.length_b   1.000
_cell.length_c   1.000
_cell.angle_alpha   90.00
_cell.angle_beta   90.00
_cell.angle_gamma   90.00
#
_symmetry.space_group_name_H-M   'P 1'
#
loop_
_entity.id
_entity.type
_entity.pdbx_description
1 polymer ?
#
loop_
_entity_poly.entity_id
_entity_poly.type
_entity_poly.pdbx_seq_one_letter_code
_entity_poly.pdbx_strand_id
1 'polypeptide(L)'
;MGLFPAYRGIKIKPYMVNLRYFIFSFFFLLFSPGLVFYGYLNFDKIKSLDIPAIVILVILLVVFIGLSIYLTWFSQERFFLFQKLERLSKLAFFLKENGYTYTKKVKRESGTIDKVVFPAVYMKQNRYDLDVSFKMAGNKFQEKFKKIGSELETTFFMDFMEVQDDIKFKTYKLAYSAFLNRIKVTDVNYSDKGIQLMKNLYWNPIDDPHMLVCGGTGGGKTVLLRTLILAMSKVGVVDICDPKQADFVTMAEQKAFEGRISYQVEDIVSMIERGVEIMFSRYAYMREKREENGDKDLKKFYEYGLEPYFLVCDEYNALCAMLDFQTRQRLDNAMGQFLLLGRQAGCFATIAMQKPSREDLGSKLQANINFRVSVGRLDEIGYDLAFGEVNRNKEFKYVKYLAGKRVYGRGYASVYGEVAREFYSPLYVNGFSFTDEFNKVDRRENPFNPLENPEVVLSEEEKQALQEEMEAEKELQNGLVKKASPELVQELMASKQKEEVVDDSDLEDGLIKAGDLWREIGVSFSSLKVLMNKLEEIGQLTIVKKDGVIALDSSKKYLIQDLFEIKKNSDQKWSEILDDFPFDEYE
;
A
#
# COMPACT_ATOMS: atom_id res chain seq x y z
N MET A 1 -25.31 -11.88 -29.59
CA MET A 1 -24.06 -11.17 -29.26
C MET A 1 -24.43 -9.90 -28.51
N GLY A 2 -24.09 -9.77 -27.23
CA GLY A 2 -24.41 -8.56 -26.44
C GLY A 2 -23.64 -7.35 -26.97
N LEU A 3 -24.36 -6.37 -27.45
CA LEU A 3 -23.85 -5.06 -27.89
C LEU A 3 -23.30 -4.22 -26.73
N PHE A 4 -23.51 -4.66 -25.48
CA PHE A 4 -23.03 -3.97 -24.28
C PHE A 4 -21.75 -4.61 -23.79
N PRO A 5 -20.69 -3.83 -23.49
CA PRO A 5 -19.50 -4.36 -22.87
C PRO A 5 -19.88 -4.98 -21.53
N ALA A 6 -19.50 -6.25 -21.33
CA ALA A 6 -19.59 -6.86 -20.01
C ALA A 6 -18.84 -5.97 -19.00
N TYR A 7 -19.21 -6.02 -17.71
CA TYR A 7 -18.59 -5.26 -16.63
C TYR A 7 -17.05 -5.22 -16.69
N ARG A 8 -16.41 -6.30 -17.20
CA ARG A 8 -14.95 -6.45 -17.37
C ARG A 8 -14.44 -6.05 -18.77
N GLY A 9 -15.26 -5.46 -19.60
CA GLY A 9 -14.87 -5.04 -20.95
C GLY A 9 -15.05 -6.11 -22.03
N ILE A 10 -14.22 -6.06 -23.07
CA ILE A 10 -14.33 -6.89 -24.27
C ILE A 10 -13.55 -8.19 -24.10
N LYS A 11 -14.19 -9.32 -24.33
CA LYS A 11 -13.54 -10.63 -24.34
C LYS A 11 -12.64 -10.78 -25.56
N ILE A 12 -11.38 -11.13 -25.34
CA ILE A 12 -10.38 -11.33 -26.40
C ILE A 12 -10.69 -12.63 -27.16
N LYS A 13 -10.64 -12.53 -28.48
CA LYS A 13 -10.90 -13.66 -29.40
C LYS A 13 -9.79 -13.77 -30.46
N PRO A 14 -9.51 -14.97 -31.00
CA PRO A 14 -8.41 -15.18 -31.94
C PRO A 14 -8.45 -14.31 -33.21
N TYR A 15 -9.62 -13.99 -33.75
CA TYR A 15 -9.76 -13.14 -34.94
C TYR A 15 -9.30 -11.69 -34.70
N MET A 16 -9.23 -11.27 -33.43
CA MET A 16 -8.81 -9.91 -33.07
C MET A 16 -7.33 -9.64 -33.33
N VAL A 17 -6.51 -10.67 -33.56
CA VAL A 17 -5.12 -10.52 -34.00
C VAL A 17 -5.03 -9.65 -35.26
N ASN A 18 -6.03 -9.76 -36.14
CA ASN A 18 -6.05 -9.08 -37.44
C ASN A 18 -6.75 -7.71 -37.42
N LEU A 19 -7.18 -7.18 -36.26
CA LEU A 19 -7.90 -5.90 -36.20
C LEU A 19 -7.11 -4.72 -36.76
N ARG A 20 -5.77 -4.73 -36.63
CA ARG A 20 -4.91 -3.68 -37.21
C ARG A 20 -5.03 -3.63 -38.77
N TYR A 21 -5.16 -4.79 -39.43
CA TYR A 21 -5.35 -4.84 -40.86
C TYR A 21 -6.76 -4.39 -41.26
N PHE A 22 -7.74 -4.60 -40.37
CA PHE A 22 -9.10 -4.12 -40.58
C PHE A 22 -9.17 -2.59 -40.56
N ILE A 23 -8.37 -1.92 -39.68
CA ILE A 23 -8.27 -0.45 -39.67
C ILE A 23 -7.68 0.06 -40.99
N PHE A 24 -6.59 -0.56 -41.46
CA PHE A 24 -6.01 -0.21 -42.75
C PHE A 24 -7.02 -0.42 -43.88
N SER A 25 -7.70 -1.57 -43.92
CA SER A 25 -8.70 -1.86 -44.94
C SER A 25 -9.87 -0.86 -44.94
N PHE A 26 -10.25 -0.38 -43.76
CA PHE A 26 -11.29 0.64 -43.62
C PHE A 26 -10.90 1.93 -44.36
N PHE A 27 -9.69 2.44 -44.12
CA PHE A 27 -9.22 3.65 -44.82
C PHE A 27 -8.97 3.42 -46.30
N PHE A 28 -8.44 2.26 -46.68
CA PHE A 28 -8.23 1.92 -48.08
C PHE A 28 -9.56 1.86 -48.84
N LEU A 29 -10.60 1.25 -48.26
CA LEU A 29 -11.94 1.20 -48.84
C LEU A 29 -12.58 2.59 -48.96
N LEU A 30 -12.25 3.53 -48.04
CA LEU A 30 -12.75 4.90 -48.12
C LEU A 30 -12.24 5.62 -49.39
N PHE A 31 -11.04 5.31 -49.86
CA PHE A 31 -10.44 5.90 -51.06
C PHE A 31 -10.68 5.06 -52.35
N SER A 32 -11.10 3.81 -52.21
CA SER A 32 -11.32 2.93 -53.34
C SER A 32 -12.31 3.45 -54.40
N PRO A 33 -13.39 4.22 -54.04
CA PRO A 33 -14.29 4.80 -55.04
C PRO A 33 -13.58 5.73 -56.03
N GLY A 34 -12.54 6.46 -55.58
CA GLY A 34 -11.72 7.31 -56.45
C GLY A 34 -10.96 6.51 -57.53
N LEU A 35 -10.37 5.36 -57.10
CA LEU A 35 -9.70 4.47 -58.04
C LEU A 35 -10.67 3.83 -59.07
N VAL A 36 -11.83 3.39 -58.57
CA VAL A 36 -12.88 2.81 -59.42
C VAL A 36 -13.41 3.84 -60.41
N PHE A 37 -13.64 5.07 -59.94
CA PHE A 37 -14.12 6.16 -60.81
C PHE A 37 -13.11 6.52 -61.90
N TYR A 38 -11.81 6.64 -61.55
CA TYR A 38 -10.77 6.89 -62.53
C TYR A 38 -10.68 5.72 -63.55
N GLY A 39 -10.71 4.49 -63.06
CA GLY A 39 -10.71 3.28 -63.90
C GLY A 39 -11.91 3.22 -64.84
N TYR A 40 -13.10 3.62 -64.37
CA TYR A 40 -14.32 3.69 -65.17
C TYR A 40 -14.21 4.75 -66.31
N LEU A 41 -13.78 5.95 -65.98
CA LEU A 41 -13.63 7.04 -66.96
C LEU A 41 -12.58 6.75 -68.05
N ASN A 42 -11.54 6.00 -67.75
CA ASN A 42 -10.45 5.70 -68.64
C ASN A 42 -10.42 4.22 -69.07
N PHE A 43 -11.53 3.51 -68.95
CA PHE A 43 -11.61 2.06 -69.19
C PHE A 43 -11.08 1.66 -70.58
N ASP A 44 -11.49 2.36 -71.67
CA ASP A 44 -11.06 2.06 -73.04
C ASP A 44 -9.57 2.31 -73.24
N LYS A 45 -9.00 3.34 -72.64
CA LYS A 45 -7.55 3.66 -72.64
C LYS A 45 -6.75 2.60 -71.90
N ILE A 46 -7.23 2.15 -70.77
CA ILE A 46 -6.57 1.11 -69.93
C ILE A 46 -6.62 -0.22 -70.67
N LYS A 47 -7.74 -0.52 -71.32
CA LYS A 47 -7.92 -1.73 -72.15
C LYS A 47 -7.04 -1.76 -73.41
N SER A 48 -6.77 -0.57 -73.97
CA SER A 48 -5.86 -0.38 -75.11
C SER A 48 -4.39 -0.29 -74.74
N LEU A 49 -4.06 -0.50 -73.41
CA LEU A 49 -2.72 -0.44 -72.87
C LEU A 49 -2.06 0.93 -73.05
N ASP A 50 -2.85 2.01 -72.97
CA ASP A 50 -2.33 3.39 -72.98
C ASP A 50 -1.45 3.64 -71.74
N ILE A 51 -0.15 3.78 -71.98
CA ILE A 51 0.87 3.89 -70.92
C ILE A 51 0.59 5.05 -69.94
N PRO A 52 0.29 6.28 -70.39
CA PRO A 52 -0.06 7.38 -69.49
C PRO A 52 -1.22 7.08 -68.55
N ALA A 53 -2.30 6.46 -69.06
CA ALA A 53 -3.48 6.14 -68.26
C ALA A 53 -3.17 5.08 -67.19
N ILE A 54 -2.36 4.08 -67.53
CA ILE A 54 -1.89 3.05 -66.58
C ILE A 54 -0.96 3.62 -65.52
N VAL A 55 -0.01 4.49 -65.91
CA VAL A 55 0.92 5.14 -64.99
C VAL A 55 0.17 5.99 -63.98
N ILE A 56 -0.83 6.77 -64.38
CA ILE A 56 -1.65 7.56 -63.46
C ILE A 56 -2.42 6.65 -62.51
N LEU A 57 -3.00 5.55 -62.98
CA LEU A 57 -3.71 4.59 -62.12
C LEU A 57 -2.78 4.00 -61.05
N VAL A 58 -1.56 3.62 -61.41
CA VAL A 58 -0.54 3.10 -60.49
C VAL A 58 -0.11 4.15 -59.49
N ILE A 59 0.12 5.39 -59.92
CA ILE A 59 0.46 6.51 -59.02
C ILE A 59 -0.67 6.74 -58.00
N LEU A 60 -1.95 6.78 -58.47
CA LEU A 60 -3.09 6.93 -57.59
C LEU A 60 -3.19 5.79 -56.56
N LEU A 61 -2.96 4.55 -57.00
CA LEU A 61 -2.94 3.40 -56.10
C LEU A 61 -1.86 3.52 -55.03
N VAL A 62 -0.64 3.89 -55.42
CA VAL A 62 0.49 4.08 -54.48
C VAL A 62 0.19 5.22 -53.50
N VAL A 63 -0.36 6.33 -53.98
CA VAL A 63 -0.75 7.47 -53.11
C VAL A 63 -1.84 7.06 -52.11
N PHE A 64 -2.87 6.32 -52.55
CA PHE A 64 -3.93 5.89 -51.65
C PHE A 64 -3.49 4.83 -50.66
N ILE A 65 -2.57 3.94 -51.00
CA ILE A 65 -1.92 3.03 -50.04
C ILE A 65 -1.13 3.84 -49.00
N GLY A 66 -0.30 4.77 -49.44
CA GLY A 66 0.47 5.64 -48.53
C GLY A 66 -0.42 6.45 -47.61
N LEU A 67 -1.49 7.04 -48.16
CA LEU A 67 -2.45 7.82 -47.33
C LEU A 67 -3.19 6.91 -46.35
N SER A 68 -3.57 5.70 -46.76
CA SER A 68 -4.23 4.73 -45.88
C SER A 68 -3.33 4.28 -44.72
N ILE A 69 -2.03 4.06 -44.98
CA ILE A 69 -1.03 3.75 -43.95
C ILE A 69 -0.91 4.93 -42.98
N TYR A 70 -0.74 6.14 -43.50
CA TYR A 70 -0.62 7.35 -42.69
C TYR A 70 -1.86 7.59 -41.82
N LEU A 71 -3.07 7.47 -42.38
CA LEU A 71 -4.30 7.66 -41.60
C LEU A 71 -4.52 6.55 -40.59
N THR A 72 -4.08 5.32 -40.86
CA THR A 72 -4.11 4.23 -39.88
C THR A 72 -3.24 4.56 -38.71
N TRP A 73 -1.99 4.96 -38.94
CA TRP A 73 -1.06 5.37 -37.88
C TRP A 73 -1.60 6.58 -37.11
N PHE A 74 -1.99 7.65 -37.80
CA PHE A 74 -2.52 8.88 -37.19
C PHE A 74 -3.77 8.62 -36.33
N SER A 75 -4.69 7.77 -36.83
CA SER A 75 -5.92 7.45 -36.11
C SER A 75 -5.67 6.66 -34.84
N GLN A 76 -4.70 5.74 -34.85
CA GLN A 76 -4.31 4.96 -33.66
C GLN A 76 -3.67 5.82 -32.57
N GLU A 77 -3.03 6.94 -32.92
CA GLU A 77 -2.47 7.86 -31.92
C GLU A 77 -3.48 8.86 -31.36
N ARG A 78 -4.47 9.27 -32.16
CA ARG A 78 -5.36 10.39 -31.80
C ARG A 78 -6.75 9.98 -31.34
N PHE A 79 -7.31 8.89 -31.86
CA PHE A 79 -8.70 8.56 -31.60
C PHE A 79 -8.86 7.36 -30.67
N PHE A 80 -9.54 7.56 -29.56
CA PHE A 80 -9.77 6.56 -28.51
C PHE A 80 -10.31 5.21 -29.04
N LEU A 81 -11.18 5.23 -30.06
CA LEU A 81 -11.75 4.02 -30.63
C LEU A 81 -10.70 3.20 -31.40
N PHE A 82 -9.86 3.84 -32.21
CA PHE A 82 -8.81 3.16 -32.96
C PHE A 82 -7.68 2.68 -32.05
N GLN A 83 -7.32 3.44 -31.01
CA GLN A 83 -6.43 2.99 -29.95
C GLN A 83 -6.95 1.72 -29.25
N LYS A 84 -8.26 1.65 -28.99
CA LYS A 84 -8.88 0.48 -28.38
C LYS A 84 -8.77 -0.75 -29.31
N LEU A 85 -9.01 -0.59 -30.59
CA LEU A 85 -8.88 -1.68 -31.58
C LEU A 85 -7.42 -2.17 -31.68
N GLU A 86 -6.47 -1.25 -31.70
CA GLU A 86 -5.04 -1.59 -31.70
C GLU A 86 -4.64 -2.38 -30.44
N ARG A 87 -5.06 -1.93 -29.26
CA ARG A 87 -4.77 -2.60 -27.98
C ARG A 87 -5.41 -3.99 -27.90
N LEU A 88 -6.64 -4.15 -28.41
CA LEU A 88 -7.27 -5.47 -28.55
C LEU A 88 -6.46 -6.39 -29.45
N SER A 89 -5.95 -5.87 -30.59
CA SER A 89 -5.10 -6.62 -31.51
C SER A 89 -3.77 -7.01 -30.87
N LYS A 90 -3.12 -6.09 -30.15
CA LYS A 90 -1.86 -6.35 -29.42
C LYS A 90 -2.04 -7.44 -28.37
N LEU A 91 -3.11 -7.38 -27.56
CA LEU A 91 -3.38 -8.40 -26.55
C LEU A 91 -3.69 -9.76 -27.19
N ALA A 92 -4.46 -9.78 -28.26
CA ALA A 92 -4.76 -11.02 -28.99
C ALA A 92 -3.49 -11.63 -29.61
N PHE A 93 -2.61 -10.80 -30.18
CA PHE A 93 -1.31 -11.22 -30.71
C PHE A 93 -0.41 -11.77 -29.60
N PHE A 94 -0.30 -11.06 -28.47
CA PHE A 94 0.44 -11.50 -27.30
C PHE A 94 -0.01 -12.89 -26.81
N LEU A 95 -1.33 -13.11 -26.69
CA LEU A 95 -1.87 -14.41 -26.27
C LEU A 95 -1.55 -15.53 -27.28
N LYS A 96 -1.54 -15.21 -28.57
CA LYS A 96 -1.23 -16.18 -29.64
C LYS A 96 0.24 -16.56 -29.64
N GLU A 97 1.15 -15.58 -29.65
CA GLU A 97 2.61 -15.81 -29.74
C GLU A 97 3.16 -16.52 -28.50
N ASN A 98 2.64 -16.20 -27.30
CA ASN A 98 3.04 -16.87 -26.06
C ASN A 98 2.34 -18.23 -25.85
N GLY A 99 1.61 -18.73 -26.85
CA GLY A 99 0.98 -20.05 -26.79
C GLY A 99 -0.16 -20.17 -25.77
N TYR A 100 -0.75 -19.05 -25.32
CA TYR A 100 -1.92 -19.05 -24.42
C TYR A 100 -3.20 -19.43 -25.19
N THR A 101 -3.19 -20.65 -25.74
CA THR A 101 -4.25 -21.13 -26.64
C THR A 101 -4.72 -22.53 -26.24
N TYR A 102 -5.98 -22.83 -26.61
CA TYR A 102 -6.57 -24.16 -26.59
C TYR A 102 -6.98 -24.54 -27.99
N THR A 103 -6.82 -25.79 -28.37
CA THR A 103 -7.35 -26.37 -29.60
C THR A 103 -8.65 -27.09 -29.29
N LYS A 104 -9.74 -26.69 -29.92
CA LYS A 104 -11.06 -27.33 -29.81
C LYS A 104 -11.45 -27.92 -31.13
N LYS A 105 -11.69 -29.25 -31.18
CA LYS A 105 -12.22 -29.94 -32.36
C LYS A 105 -13.70 -29.57 -32.53
N VAL A 106 -14.03 -28.99 -33.67
CA VAL A 106 -15.42 -28.62 -34.04
C VAL A 106 -15.82 -29.45 -35.26
N LYS A 107 -16.88 -30.24 -35.11
CA LYS A 107 -17.49 -30.99 -36.25
C LYS A 107 -18.23 -29.98 -37.12
N ARG A 108 -17.95 -29.98 -38.44
CA ARG A 108 -18.73 -29.34 -39.49
C ARG A 108 -19.20 -30.40 -40.49
N GLU A 109 -20.13 -30.07 -41.34
CA GLU A 109 -20.62 -30.98 -42.41
C GLU A 109 -19.49 -31.48 -43.31
N SER A 110 -18.41 -30.71 -43.47
CA SER A 110 -17.22 -31.04 -44.27
C SER A 110 -16.08 -31.73 -43.49
N GLY A 111 -16.31 -32.15 -42.21
CA GLY A 111 -15.28 -32.83 -41.40
C GLY A 111 -15.00 -32.15 -40.06
N THR A 112 -13.98 -32.65 -39.37
CA THR A 112 -13.55 -32.08 -38.08
C THR A 112 -12.45 -31.05 -38.30
N ILE A 113 -12.66 -29.79 -37.83
CA ILE A 113 -11.70 -28.71 -37.94
C ILE A 113 -11.19 -28.35 -36.55
N ASP A 114 -9.88 -28.19 -36.41
CA ASP A 114 -9.24 -27.70 -35.19
C ASP A 114 -9.39 -26.18 -35.09
N LYS A 115 -10.15 -25.73 -34.09
CA LYS A 115 -10.37 -24.30 -33.84
C LYS A 115 -9.52 -23.83 -32.64
N VAL A 116 -8.67 -22.84 -32.89
CA VAL A 116 -7.90 -22.16 -31.80
C VAL A 116 -8.85 -21.27 -31.01
N VAL A 117 -8.78 -21.39 -29.68
CA VAL A 117 -9.57 -20.61 -28.74
C VAL A 117 -8.64 -20.05 -27.65
N PHE A 118 -8.83 -18.80 -27.28
CA PHE A 118 -8.12 -18.19 -26.15
C PHE A 118 -8.78 -18.51 -24.81
N PRO A 119 -8.03 -18.54 -23.71
CA PRO A 119 -8.59 -18.51 -22.38
C PRO A 119 -9.49 -17.26 -22.20
N ALA A 120 -10.30 -17.24 -21.16
CA ALA A 120 -11.19 -16.11 -20.92
C ALA A 120 -10.39 -14.92 -20.39
N VAL A 121 -9.96 -14.06 -21.30
CA VAL A 121 -9.25 -12.80 -21.05
C VAL A 121 -10.12 -11.67 -21.55
N TYR A 122 -10.18 -10.59 -20.78
CA TYR A 122 -10.99 -9.41 -21.06
C TYR A 122 -10.12 -8.16 -21.02
N MET A 123 -10.47 -7.16 -21.82
CA MET A 123 -9.81 -5.85 -21.82
C MET A 123 -10.84 -4.73 -21.71
N LYS A 124 -10.63 -3.82 -20.78
CA LYS A 124 -11.43 -2.61 -20.60
C LYS A 124 -10.52 -1.39 -20.67
N GLN A 125 -10.78 -0.54 -21.63
CA GLN A 125 -10.07 0.72 -21.78
C GLN A 125 -10.84 1.81 -21.06
N ASN A 126 -10.23 2.37 -20.02
CA ASN A 126 -10.74 3.50 -19.26
C ASN A 126 -10.07 4.81 -19.74
N ARG A 127 -10.44 5.93 -19.16
CA ARG A 127 -9.90 7.25 -19.54
C ARG A 127 -8.41 7.40 -19.23
N TYR A 128 -7.92 6.81 -18.14
CA TYR A 128 -6.55 6.99 -17.64
C TYR A 128 -5.76 5.69 -17.55
N ASP A 129 -6.42 4.55 -17.67
CA ASP A 129 -5.86 3.23 -17.48
C ASP A 129 -6.50 2.19 -18.40
N LEU A 130 -5.84 1.04 -18.45
CA LEU A 130 -6.24 -0.14 -19.19
C LEU A 130 -6.34 -1.32 -18.22
N ASP A 131 -7.52 -1.91 -18.09
CA ASP A 131 -7.72 -3.12 -17.31
C ASP A 131 -7.61 -4.36 -18.21
N VAL A 132 -6.76 -5.31 -17.80
CA VAL A 132 -6.66 -6.63 -18.44
C VAL A 132 -7.01 -7.70 -17.41
N SER A 133 -8.15 -8.37 -17.58
CA SER A 133 -8.69 -9.34 -16.64
C SER A 133 -8.56 -10.77 -17.15
N PHE A 134 -7.90 -11.62 -16.37
CA PHE A 134 -7.71 -13.05 -16.63
C PHE A 134 -8.63 -13.88 -15.74
N LYS A 135 -9.39 -14.81 -16.33
CA LYS A 135 -10.22 -15.72 -15.55
C LYS A 135 -9.37 -16.82 -14.92
N MET A 136 -9.45 -16.94 -13.59
CA MET A 136 -8.69 -17.86 -12.76
C MET A 136 -9.55 -19.08 -12.38
N ALA A 137 -9.94 -19.91 -13.35
CA ALA A 137 -10.85 -21.04 -13.11
C ALA A 137 -10.14 -22.40 -13.32
N GLY A 138 -8.97 -22.60 -12.72
CA GLY A 138 -8.22 -23.86 -12.82
C GLY A 138 -7.67 -24.16 -14.22
N ASN A 139 -7.48 -23.13 -15.08
CA ASN A 139 -6.94 -23.34 -16.41
C ASN A 139 -5.42 -23.59 -16.37
N LYS A 140 -4.88 -24.29 -17.39
CA LYS A 140 -3.45 -24.67 -17.46
C LYS A 140 -2.47 -23.49 -17.45
N PHE A 141 -2.94 -22.26 -17.66
CA PHE A 141 -2.12 -21.05 -17.68
C PHE A 141 -2.22 -20.23 -16.39
N GLN A 142 -2.96 -20.70 -15.39
CA GLN A 142 -3.29 -19.94 -14.18
C GLN A 142 -2.04 -19.44 -13.46
N GLU A 143 -1.02 -20.28 -13.29
CA GLU A 143 0.22 -19.91 -12.59
C GLU A 143 1.00 -18.82 -13.36
N LYS A 144 0.99 -18.86 -14.70
CA LYS A 144 1.59 -17.79 -15.50
C LYS A 144 0.78 -16.50 -15.40
N PHE A 145 -0.55 -16.60 -15.41
CA PHE A 145 -1.44 -15.43 -15.28
C PHE A 145 -1.37 -14.75 -13.91
N LYS A 146 -0.88 -15.41 -12.89
CA LYS A 146 -0.61 -14.78 -11.58
C LYS A 146 0.57 -13.79 -11.61
N LYS A 147 1.50 -13.95 -12.54
CA LYS A 147 2.78 -13.21 -12.60
C LYS A 147 2.99 -12.42 -13.90
N ILE A 148 1.96 -12.27 -14.73
CA ILE A 148 2.06 -11.72 -16.10
C ILE A 148 2.17 -10.19 -16.18
N GLY A 149 2.16 -9.49 -15.04
CA GLY A 149 2.10 -8.01 -14.99
C GLY A 149 3.21 -7.32 -15.78
N SER A 150 4.47 -7.72 -15.62
CA SER A 150 5.62 -7.14 -16.33
C SER A 150 5.61 -7.42 -17.84
N GLU A 151 5.10 -8.60 -18.25
CA GLU A 151 4.94 -8.90 -19.68
C GLU A 151 3.88 -8.01 -20.33
N LEU A 152 2.79 -7.70 -19.62
CA LEU A 152 1.76 -6.76 -20.07
C LEU A 152 2.30 -5.33 -20.15
N GLU A 153 3.09 -4.91 -19.17
CA GLU A 153 3.78 -3.62 -19.16
C GLU A 153 4.59 -3.40 -20.42
N THR A 154 5.39 -4.40 -20.79
CA THR A 154 6.21 -4.38 -22.01
C THR A 154 5.35 -4.45 -23.28
N THR A 155 4.30 -5.27 -23.30
CA THR A 155 3.41 -5.45 -24.45
C THR A 155 2.68 -4.15 -24.83
N PHE A 156 2.23 -3.40 -23.82
CA PHE A 156 1.47 -2.17 -24.04
C PHE A 156 2.31 -0.90 -23.96
N PHE A 157 3.57 -0.98 -23.54
CA PHE A 157 4.42 0.18 -23.21
C PHE A 157 3.75 1.11 -22.20
N MET A 158 3.12 0.52 -21.18
CA MET A 158 2.40 1.20 -20.12
C MET A 158 2.99 0.83 -18.77
N ASP A 159 2.83 1.68 -17.76
CA ASP A 159 3.25 1.36 -16.40
C ASP A 159 2.19 0.48 -15.70
N PHE A 160 2.65 -0.61 -15.09
CA PHE A 160 1.81 -1.48 -14.30
C PHE A 160 1.51 -0.83 -12.94
N MET A 161 0.24 -0.62 -12.63
CA MET A 161 -0.19 0.12 -11.45
C MET A 161 -0.62 -0.79 -10.31
N GLU A 162 -1.51 -1.74 -10.58
CA GLU A 162 -2.23 -2.46 -9.54
C GLU A 162 -2.70 -3.83 -10.04
N VAL A 163 -2.75 -4.79 -9.12
CA VAL A 163 -3.44 -6.06 -9.31
C VAL A 163 -4.68 -6.08 -8.45
N GLN A 164 -5.81 -6.34 -9.06
CA GLN A 164 -7.06 -6.60 -8.35
C GLN A 164 -7.39 -8.09 -8.45
N ASP A 165 -7.40 -8.76 -7.32
CA ASP A 165 -7.80 -10.15 -7.21
C ASP A 165 -9.27 -10.26 -6.80
N ASP A 166 -10.07 -10.74 -7.74
CA ASP A 166 -11.46 -11.10 -7.54
C ASP A 166 -11.57 -12.63 -7.43
N ILE A 167 -12.60 -13.18 -6.78
CA ILE A 167 -12.78 -14.63 -6.55
C ILE A 167 -12.49 -15.49 -7.79
N LYS A 168 -12.80 -15.00 -8.98
CA LYS A 168 -12.66 -15.74 -10.26
C LYS A 168 -11.75 -15.05 -11.28
N PHE A 169 -11.24 -13.89 -10.99
CA PHE A 169 -10.47 -13.09 -11.93
C PHE A 169 -9.30 -12.39 -11.28
N LYS A 170 -8.21 -12.31 -12.01
CA LYS A 170 -7.07 -11.45 -11.70
C LYS A 170 -7.02 -10.34 -12.73
N THR A 171 -7.13 -9.09 -12.29
CA THR A 171 -7.16 -7.91 -13.17
C THR A 171 -5.90 -7.09 -12.95
N TYR A 172 -5.20 -6.82 -14.04
CA TYR A 172 -4.02 -5.97 -14.10
C TYR A 172 -4.44 -4.61 -14.63
N LYS A 173 -4.17 -3.57 -13.87
CA LYS A 173 -4.36 -2.18 -14.28
C LYS A 173 -3.04 -1.58 -14.76
N LEU A 174 -3.06 -1.01 -15.95
CA LEU A 174 -1.91 -0.39 -16.62
C LEU A 174 -2.21 1.09 -16.89
N ALA A 175 -1.34 2.00 -16.45
CA ALA A 175 -1.48 3.43 -16.73
C ALA A 175 -0.95 3.78 -18.12
N TYR A 176 -1.67 4.63 -18.85
CA TYR A 176 -1.21 5.10 -20.16
C TYR A 176 0.06 5.94 -20.06
N SER A 177 0.06 6.89 -19.15
CA SER A 177 1.21 7.72 -18.82
C SER A 177 0.94 8.37 -17.48
N ALA A 178 1.76 8.04 -16.49
CA ALA A 178 1.67 8.66 -15.17
C ALA A 178 1.91 10.17 -15.25
N PHE A 179 2.75 10.63 -16.20
CA PHE A 179 3.01 12.05 -16.40
C PHE A 179 1.75 12.87 -16.75
N LEU A 180 0.79 12.31 -17.51
CA LEU A 180 -0.47 12.98 -17.85
C LEU A 180 -1.42 13.10 -16.64
N ASN A 181 -1.17 12.30 -15.60
CA ASN A 181 -1.91 12.34 -14.35
C ASN A 181 -1.29 13.28 -13.31
N ARG A 182 -0.14 13.89 -13.63
CA ARG A 182 0.53 14.86 -12.77
C ARG A 182 -0.36 16.08 -12.55
N ILE A 183 -0.49 16.51 -11.30
CA ILE A 183 -1.17 17.75 -10.92
C ILE A 183 -0.18 18.86 -10.60
N LYS A 184 -0.64 20.09 -10.50
CA LYS A 184 0.19 21.22 -10.06
C LYS A 184 0.19 21.29 -8.53
N VAL A 185 1.22 21.91 -7.95
CA VAL A 185 1.28 22.16 -6.50
C VAL A 185 0.06 22.97 -6.02
N THR A 186 -0.43 23.89 -6.85
CA THR A 186 -1.64 24.69 -6.58
C THR A 186 -2.92 23.90 -6.46
N ASP A 187 -2.97 22.71 -7.04
CA ASP A 187 -4.16 21.87 -7.13
C ASP A 187 -4.20 20.83 -6.00
N VAL A 188 -3.13 20.75 -5.20
CA VAL A 188 -3.04 19.81 -4.07
C VAL A 188 -3.89 20.31 -2.91
N ASN A 189 -4.83 19.48 -2.51
CA ASN A 189 -5.73 19.75 -1.40
C ASN A 189 -5.98 18.48 -0.58
N TYR A 190 -6.51 18.65 0.61
CA TYR A 190 -7.06 17.58 1.44
C TYR A 190 -8.57 17.46 1.19
N SER A 191 -9.06 16.27 0.96
CA SER A 191 -10.47 15.96 0.72
C SER A 191 -10.87 14.69 1.49
N ASP A 192 -12.13 14.28 1.39
CA ASP A 192 -12.59 12.99 1.98
C ASP A 192 -11.80 11.77 1.50
N LYS A 193 -11.11 11.88 0.35
CA LYS A 193 -10.22 10.85 -0.17
C LYS A 193 -8.77 10.97 0.33
N GLY A 194 -8.49 11.94 1.19
CA GLY A 194 -7.16 12.31 1.64
C GLY A 194 -6.48 13.37 0.77
N ILE A 195 -5.15 13.45 0.83
CA ILE A 195 -4.31 14.39 0.07
C ILE A 195 -4.16 13.89 -1.36
N GLN A 196 -4.58 14.69 -2.33
CA GLN A 196 -4.41 14.36 -3.75
C GLN A 196 -2.96 14.59 -4.19
N LEU A 197 -2.29 13.53 -4.62
CA LEU A 197 -0.90 13.57 -5.10
C LEU A 197 -0.79 13.53 -6.63
N MET A 198 -1.73 12.86 -7.30
CA MET A 198 -1.95 12.84 -8.74
C MET A 198 -3.45 12.77 -9.02
N LYS A 199 -3.88 12.93 -10.27
CA LYS A 199 -5.32 12.85 -10.63
C LYS A 199 -6.00 11.56 -10.15
N ASN A 200 -5.25 10.47 -10.05
CA ASN A 200 -5.71 9.13 -9.68
C ASN A 200 -4.97 8.54 -8.48
N LEU A 201 -4.23 9.36 -7.72
CA LEU A 201 -3.48 8.95 -6.54
C LEU A 201 -3.77 9.89 -5.39
N TYR A 202 -4.21 9.31 -4.29
CA TYR A 202 -4.48 9.99 -3.03
C TYR A 202 -3.75 9.29 -1.90
N TRP A 203 -3.31 10.03 -0.92
CA TRP A 203 -2.90 9.49 0.37
C TRP A 203 -3.97 9.82 1.39
N ASN A 204 -4.65 8.80 1.89
CA ASN A 204 -5.58 8.92 2.99
C ASN A 204 -4.93 8.42 4.28
N PRO A 205 -4.50 9.30 5.19
CA PRO A 205 -3.84 8.88 6.43
C PRO A 205 -4.74 8.04 7.36
N ILE A 206 -6.06 8.12 7.20
CA ILE A 206 -7.02 7.34 7.99
C ILE A 206 -6.99 5.86 7.58
N ASP A 207 -6.90 5.58 6.29
CA ASP A 207 -6.88 4.22 5.74
C ASP A 207 -5.45 3.67 5.69
N ASP A 208 -4.50 4.50 5.21
CA ASP A 208 -3.09 4.19 5.04
C ASP A 208 -2.24 5.06 5.98
N PRO A 209 -2.18 4.74 7.29
CA PRO A 209 -1.50 5.57 8.26
C PRO A 209 0.00 5.64 7.97
N HIS A 210 0.54 6.80 8.25
CA HIS A 210 1.95 7.15 8.10
C HIS A 210 2.45 7.06 6.66
N MET A 211 3.43 7.92 6.36
CA MET A 211 4.04 7.98 5.02
C MET A 211 5.56 7.89 5.12
N LEU A 212 6.16 7.06 4.26
CA LEU A 212 7.59 7.04 4.01
C LEU A 212 7.88 7.75 2.69
N VAL A 213 8.76 8.76 2.72
CA VAL A 213 9.23 9.49 1.54
C VAL A 213 10.72 9.23 1.34
N CYS A 214 11.08 8.50 0.30
CA CYS A 214 12.47 8.20 -0.03
C CYS A 214 12.92 8.99 -1.26
N GLY A 215 14.17 9.41 -1.30
CA GLY A 215 14.69 10.02 -2.51
C GLY A 215 16.02 10.72 -2.35
N GLY A 216 16.91 10.46 -3.32
CA GLY A 216 18.23 11.08 -3.36
C GLY A 216 18.18 12.58 -3.65
N THR A 217 19.34 13.22 -3.44
CA THR A 217 19.52 14.67 -3.65
C THR A 217 19.11 15.08 -5.07
N GLY A 218 18.30 16.13 -5.17
CA GLY A 218 17.82 16.66 -6.44
C GLY A 218 16.68 15.87 -7.08
N GLY A 219 16.12 14.87 -6.39
CA GLY A 219 14.95 14.10 -6.84
C GLY A 219 13.62 14.86 -6.74
N GLY A 220 13.54 15.90 -5.90
CA GLY A 220 12.35 16.70 -5.65
C GLY A 220 11.66 16.38 -4.32
N LYS A 221 12.35 15.70 -3.37
CA LYS A 221 11.84 15.34 -2.04
C LYS A 221 11.34 16.56 -1.26
N THR A 222 12.16 17.60 -1.15
CA THR A 222 11.81 18.84 -0.41
C THR A 222 10.57 19.53 -0.99
N VAL A 223 10.44 19.56 -2.33
CA VAL A 223 9.23 20.14 -2.98
C VAL A 223 8.00 19.30 -2.64
N LEU A 224 8.11 17.98 -2.65
CA LEU A 224 7.01 17.09 -2.26
C LEU A 224 6.63 17.31 -0.79
N LEU A 225 7.62 17.35 0.13
CA LEU A 225 7.36 17.55 1.55
C LEU A 225 6.70 18.92 1.82
N ARG A 226 7.21 20.00 1.24
CA ARG A 226 6.57 21.32 1.36
C ARG A 226 5.14 21.33 0.83
N THR A 227 4.88 20.59 -0.24
CA THR A 227 3.52 20.44 -0.80
C THR A 227 2.61 19.68 0.16
N LEU A 228 3.10 18.60 0.77
CA LEU A 228 2.37 17.84 1.77
C LEU A 228 2.08 18.67 3.02
N ILE A 229 3.11 19.36 3.55
CA ILE A 229 2.98 20.25 4.71
C ILE A 229 1.93 21.33 4.46
N LEU A 230 1.93 21.93 3.26
CA LEU A 230 0.92 22.93 2.90
C LEU A 230 -0.52 22.36 2.90
N ALA A 231 -0.69 21.14 2.42
CA ALA A 231 -2.00 20.49 2.43
C ALA A 231 -2.42 20.09 3.85
N MET A 232 -1.49 19.56 4.67
CA MET A 232 -1.71 19.16 6.05
C MET A 232 -2.05 20.35 6.95
N SER A 233 -1.30 21.46 6.82
CA SER A 233 -1.48 22.66 7.65
C SER A 233 -2.84 23.35 7.47
N LYS A 234 -3.52 23.08 6.36
CA LYS A 234 -4.88 23.57 6.11
C LYS A 234 -5.95 22.83 6.91
N VAL A 235 -5.67 21.62 7.37
CA VAL A 235 -6.66 20.72 8.01
C VAL A 235 -6.29 20.28 9.40
N GLY A 236 -5.05 20.44 9.81
CA GLY A 236 -4.57 19.97 11.11
C GLY A 236 -3.27 20.64 11.54
N VAL A 237 -2.80 20.25 12.70
CA VAL A 237 -1.54 20.70 13.29
C VAL A 237 -0.38 19.94 12.66
N VAL A 238 0.72 20.64 12.34
CA VAL A 238 1.93 20.04 11.75
C VAL A 238 3.15 20.45 12.55
N ASP A 239 3.83 19.47 13.12
CA ASP A 239 5.15 19.62 13.75
C ASP A 239 6.22 19.06 12.80
N ILE A 240 7.36 19.76 12.69
CA ILE A 240 8.38 19.48 11.68
C ILE A 240 9.76 19.31 12.34
N CYS A 241 10.45 18.22 11.99
CA CYS A 241 11.81 17.92 12.39
C CYS A 241 12.75 18.10 11.19
N ASP A 242 13.72 19.02 11.29
CA ASP A 242 14.75 19.30 10.26
C ASP A 242 16.16 19.24 10.83
N PRO A 243 16.75 18.04 11.04
CA PRO A 243 18.08 17.89 11.63
C PRO A 243 19.22 18.48 10.79
N LYS A 244 18.99 18.70 9.50
CA LYS A 244 19.98 19.33 8.61
C LYS A 244 19.96 20.84 8.63
N GLN A 245 18.96 21.45 9.24
CA GLN A 245 18.81 22.92 9.34
C GLN A 245 18.86 23.62 7.97
N ALA A 246 18.30 23.00 6.95
CA ALA A 246 18.47 23.46 5.58
C ALA A 246 17.15 23.93 4.95
N ASP A 247 16.16 23.04 4.90
CA ASP A 247 15.00 23.23 4.03
C ASP A 247 13.80 23.87 4.73
N PHE A 248 13.65 23.67 6.05
CA PHE A 248 12.45 24.07 6.79
C PHE A 248 12.68 25.16 7.86
N VAL A 249 13.94 25.48 8.18
CA VAL A 249 14.26 26.49 9.22
C VAL A 249 13.62 27.84 8.91
N THR A 250 13.61 28.27 7.65
CA THR A 250 13.00 29.54 7.25
C THR A 250 11.47 29.57 7.41
N MET A 251 10.85 28.39 7.54
CA MET A 251 9.41 28.31 7.79
C MET A 251 9.05 28.61 9.24
N ALA A 252 10.02 28.52 10.18
CA ALA A 252 9.80 28.86 11.58
C ALA A 252 9.41 30.33 11.80
N GLU A 253 9.76 31.22 10.87
CA GLU A 253 9.37 32.64 10.89
C GLU A 253 7.90 32.86 10.50
N GLN A 254 7.23 31.84 9.95
CA GLN A 254 5.85 31.94 9.50
C GLN A 254 4.88 31.64 10.64
N LYS A 255 3.86 32.46 10.79
CA LYS A 255 2.88 32.38 11.89
C LYS A 255 2.31 30.97 12.10
N ALA A 256 2.04 30.24 11.03
CA ALA A 256 1.49 28.88 11.10
C ALA A 256 2.42 27.87 11.81
N PHE A 257 3.73 28.09 11.76
CA PHE A 257 4.76 27.15 12.22
C PHE A 257 5.59 27.67 13.40
N GLU A 258 5.22 28.79 13.99
CA GLU A 258 5.90 29.34 15.16
C GLU A 258 5.92 28.33 16.32
N GLY A 259 7.14 27.94 16.77
CA GLY A 259 7.34 26.92 17.81
C GLY A 259 7.03 25.47 17.38
N ARG A 260 6.82 25.20 16.06
CA ARG A 260 6.48 23.87 15.55
C ARG A 260 7.55 23.26 14.68
N ILE A 261 8.72 23.88 14.61
CA ILE A 261 9.87 23.36 13.85
C ILE A 261 11.03 23.18 14.81
N SER A 262 11.50 21.94 14.94
CA SER A 262 12.70 21.59 15.71
C SER A 262 13.83 21.20 14.78
N TYR A 263 15.02 21.71 15.07
CA TYR A 263 16.23 21.47 14.26
C TYR A 263 17.46 21.07 15.11
N GLN A 264 17.44 21.28 16.43
CA GLN A 264 18.45 20.71 17.31
C GLN A 264 18.07 19.27 17.67
N VAL A 265 19.07 18.41 17.78
CA VAL A 265 18.86 16.96 17.95
C VAL A 265 17.98 16.65 19.17
N GLU A 266 18.28 17.23 20.33
CA GLU A 266 17.52 17.00 21.55
C GLU A 266 16.10 17.58 21.47
N ASP A 267 15.93 18.75 20.84
CA ASP A 267 14.62 19.36 20.62
C ASP A 267 13.75 18.50 19.68
N ILE A 268 14.38 17.85 18.69
CA ILE A 268 13.68 16.94 17.79
C ILE A 268 13.19 15.70 18.55
N VAL A 269 14.06 15.08 19.35
CA VAL A 269 13.66 13.91 20.16
C VAL A 269 12.55 14.28 21.13
N SER A 270 12.69 15.40 21.82
CA SER A 270 11.67 15.94 22.73
C SER A 270 10.34 16.26 22.00
N MET A 271 10.39 16.75 20.76
CA MET A 271 9.19 16.98 19.93
C MET A 271 8.48 15.66 19.59
N ILE A 272 9.23 14.61 19.29
CA ILE A 272 8.65 13.28 18.98
C ILE A 272 8.06 12.66 20.25
N GLU A 273 8.75 12.74 21.40
CA GLU A 273 8.23 12.32 22.72
C GLU A 273 6.93 13.07 23.06
N ARG A 274 6.93 14.39 22.87
CA ARG A 274 5.71 15.22 23.03
C ARG A 274 4.59 14.80 22.09
N GLY A 275 4.92 14.40 20.86
CA GLY A 275 3.94 13.82 19.92
C GLY A 275 3.25 12.57 20.48
N VAL A 276 3.99 11.74 21.23
CA VAL A 276 3.42 10.58 21.93
C VAL A 276 2.52 11.04 23.10
N GLU A 277 2.91 12.06 23.84
CA GLU A 277 2.06 12.63 24.90
C GLU A 277 0.75 13.19 24.35
N ILE A 278 0.83 13.96 23.25
CA ILE A 278 -0.36 14.45 22.52
C ILE A 278 -1.27 13.28 22.13
N MET A 279 -0.70 12.21 21.61
CA MET A 279 -1.44 11.02 21.21
C MET A 279 -2.19 10.39 22.40
N PHE A 280 -1.54 10.19 23.53
CA PHE A 280 -2.18 9.63 24.71
C PHE A 280 -3.25 10.56 25.29
N SER A 281 -3.00 11.86 25.36
CA SER A 281 -3.98 12.85 25.80
C SER A 281 -5.24 12.85 24.92
N ARG A 282 -5.07 12.66 23.61
CA ARG A 282 -6.19 12.51 22.68
C ARG A 282 -6.97 11.22 22.95
N TYR A 283 -6.29 10.11 23.26
CA TYR A 283 -6.96 8.88 23.63
C TYR A 283 -7.76 9.03 24.93
N ALA A 284 -7.21 9.67 25.96
CA ALA A 284 -7.92 9.95 27.19
C ALA A 284 -9.20 10.76 26.92
N TYR A 285 -9.09 11.85 26.16
CA TYR A 285 -10.24 12.64 25.72
C TYR A 285 -11.28 11.84 24.95
N MET A 286 -10.85 11.02 24.00
CA MET A 286 -11.77 10.20 23.20
C MET A 286 -12.52 9.17 24.05
N ARG A 287 -11.89 8.63 25.10
CA ARG A 287 -12.52 7.70 26.05
C ARG A 287 -13.53 8.41 26.93
N GLU A 288 -13.18 9.57 27.47
CA GLU A 288 -14.10 10.40 28.22
C GLU A 288 -15.35 10.70 27.38
N LYS A 289 -15.17 11.13 26.13
CA LYS A 289 -16.28 11.40 25.22
C LYS A 289 -17.08 10.15 24.82
N ARG A 290 -16.43 8.99 24.72
CA ARG A 290 -17.12 7.71 24.51
C ARG A 290 -18.08 7.41 25.67
N GLU A 291 -17.62 7.59 26.91
CA GLU A 291 -18.44 7.37 28.12
C GLU A 291 -19.58 8.37 28.20
N GLU A 292 -19.33 9.67 27.99
CA GLU A 292 -20.36 10.70 27.94
C GLU A 292 -21.45 10.41 26.91
N ASN A 293 -21.04 9.91 25.72
CA ASN A 293 -21.97 9.60 24.62
C ASN A 293 -22.68 8.25 24.81
N GLY A 294 -22.24 7.40 25.74
CA GLY A 294 -22.75 6.04 25.93
C GLY A 294 -22.42 5.10 24.75
N ASP A 295 -21.35 5.38 24.02
CA ASP A 295 -20.90 4.57 22.89
C ASP A 295 -20.25 3.26 23.41
N LYS A 296 -20.56 2.13 22.78
CA LYS A 296 -19.97 0.83 23.15
C LYS A 296 -18.52 0.71 22.76
N ASP A 297 -18.19 1.17 21.55
CA ASP A 297 -16.85 1.07 20.96
C ASP A 297 -16.22 2.45 20.81
N LEU A 298 -14.88 2.51 20.88
CA LEU A 298 -14.13 3.73 20.61
C LEU A 298 -14.18 4.05 19.10
N LYS A 299 -14.81 5.18 18.76
CA LYS A 299 -14.92 5.68 17.39
C LYS A 299 -13.60 6.28 16.90
N LYS A 300 -13.53 6.67 15.64
CA LYS A 300 -12.35 7.33 15.06
C LYS A 300 -12.28 8.79 15.54
N PHE A 301 -11.07 9.33 15.62
CA PHE A 301 -10.78 10.67 16.15
C PHE A 301 -11.69 11.79 15.58
N TYR A 302 -11.98 11.75 14.28
CA TYR A 302 -12.82 12.77 13.63
C TYR A 302 -14.29 12.71 14.05
N GLU A 303 -14.78 11.58 14.53
CA GLU A 303 -16.14 11.43 15.07
C GLU A 303 -16.29 12.11 16.45
N TYR A 304 -15.17 12.34 17.12
CA TYR A 304 -15.10 13.15 18.34
C TYR A 304 -14.72 14.61 18.06
N GLY A 305 -14.73 15.04 16.79
CA GLY A 305 -14.43 16.40 16.39
C GLY A 305 -12.95 16.77 16.42
N LEU A 306 -12.05 15.79 16.53
CA LEU A 306 -10.62 16.04 16.56
C LEU A 306 -10.07 16.25 15.13
N GLU A 307 -9.21 17.28 14.97
CA GLU A 307 -8.45 17.50 13.75
C GLU A 307 -7.23 16.55 13.72
N PRO A 308 -6.72 16.17 12.52
CA PRO A 308 -5.50 15.36 12.44
C PRO A 308 -4.27 16.11 12.98
N TYR A 309 -3.36 15.37 13.59
CA TYR A 309 -2.04 15.84 14.00
C TYR A 309 -0.97 15.16 13.16
N PHE A 310 -0.08 15.94 12.55
CA PHE A 310 0.96 15.47 11.66
C PHE A 310 2.35 15.75 12.24
N LEU A 311 3.19 14.73 12.26
CA LEU A 311 4.61 14.81 12.58
C LEU A 311 5.41 14.54 11.30
N VAL A 312 6.15 15.53 10.82
CA VAL A 312 6.96 15.44 9.60
C VAL A 312 8.44 15.43 9.98
N CYS A 313 9.13 14.33 9.72
CA CYS A 313 10.57 14.20 9.98
C CYS A 313 11.32 14.15 8.65
N ASP A 314 12.05 15.22 8.32
CA ASP A 314 12.97 15.20 7.16
C ASP A 314 14.32 14.61 7.55
N GLU A 315 14.97 13.96 6.60
CA GLU A 315 16.31 13.36 6.75
C GLU A 315 16.51 12.51 8.01
N TYR A 316 15.56 11.63 8.27
CA TYR A 316 15.56 10.76 9.46
C TYR A 316 16.87 9.96 9.62
N ASN A 317 17.53 9.57 8.51
CA ASN A 317 18.86 8.95 8.56
C ASN A 317 19.92 9.89 9.20
N ALA A 318 19.87 11.18 8.86
CA ALA A 318 20.82 12.13 9.40
C ALA A 318 20.59 12.32 10.91
N LEU A 319 19.34 12.39 11.35
CA LEU A 319 18.99 12.40 12.77
C LEU A 319 19.58 11.17 13.47
N CYS A 320 19.29 9.98 12.97
CA CYS A 320 19.78 8.72 13.55
C CYS A 320 21.30 8.66 13.69
N ALA A 321 22.03 9.19 12.72
CA ALA A 321 23.49 9.20 12.71
C ALA A 321 24.12 10.21 13.70
N MET A 322 23.36 11.20 14.18
CA MET A 322 23.81 12.21 15.13
C MET A 322 23.60 11.81 16.59
N LEU A 323 22.82 10.75 16.85
CA LEU A 323 22.40 10.35 18.18
C LEU A 323 23.43 9.44 18.87
N ASP A 324 23.62 9.64 20.16
CA ASP A 324 24.21 8.64 21.04
C ASP A 324 23.23 7.48 21.31
N PHE A 325 23.70 6.43 21.95
CA PHE A 325 22.93 5.22 22.19
C PHE A 325 21.66 5.48 23.04
N GLN A 326 21.74 6.29 24.08
CA GLN A 326 20.61 6.54 24.98
C GLN A 326 19.54 7.38 24.30
N THR A 327 19.93 8.46 23.64
CA THR A 327 19.02 9.33 22.89
C THR A 327 18.41 8.59 21.70
N ARG A 328 19.17 7.69 21.06
CA ARG A 328 18.64 6.82 20.01
C ARG A 328 17.56 5.89 20.55
N GLN A 329 17.75 5.29 21.71
CA GLN A 329 16.75 4.42 22.32
C GLN A 329 15.45 5.19 22.67
N ARG A 330 15.56 6.42 23.16
CA ARG A 330 14.41 7.31 23.38
C ARG A 330 13.65 7.57 22.07
N LEU A 331 14.38 7.94 21.02
CA LEU A 331 13.80 8.16 19.70
C LEU A 331 13.05 6.91 19.18
N ASP A 332 13.71 5.75 19.23
CA ASP A 332 13.14 4.49 18.70
C ASP A 332 11.89 4.08 19.48
N ASN A 333 11.86 4.28 20.80
CA ASN A 333 10.70 4.01 21.64
C ASN A 333 9.54 4.96 21.31
N ALA A 334 9.81 6.27 21.30
CA ALA A 334 8.78 7.28 21.04
C ALA A 334 8.20 7.14 19.61
N MET A 335 9.07 7.01 18.60
CA MET A 335 8.62 6.81 17.22
C MET A 335 7.88 5.48 17.08
N GLY A 336 8.32 4.43 17.78
CA GLY A 336 7.66 3.13 17.81
C GLY A 336 6.23 3.21 18.32
N GLN A 337 6.00 3.85 19.44
CA GLN A 337 4.67 4.07 20.01
C GLN A 337 3.81 4.93 19.09
N PHE A 338 4.35 6.03 18.58
CA PHE A 338 3.62 6.93 17.69
C PHE A 338 3.14 6.23 16.41
N LEU A 339 4.00 5.44 15.76
CA LEU A 339 3.65 4.70 14.54
C LEU A 339 2.70 3.52 14.80
N LEU A 340 2.79 2.90 15.98
CA LEU A 340 1.96 1.75 16.31
C LEU A 340 0.54 2.16 16.68
N LEU A 341 0.39 3.24 17.42
CA LEU A 341 -0.86 3.63 18.09
C LEU A 341 -1.52 4.88 17.48
N GLY A 342 -0.78 5.70 16.74
CA GLY A 342 -1.23 7.03 16.29
C GLY A 342 -2.49 7.05 15.42
N ARG A 343 -2.74 5.98 14.63
CA ARG A 343 -3.84 5.94 13.65
C ARG A 343 -5.20 6.31 14.26
N GLN A 344 -5.58 5.69 15.36
CA GLN A 344 -6.89 5.86 15.95
C GLN A 344 -7.06 7.24 16.58
N ALA A 345 -6.00 7.78 17.20
CA ALA A 345 -5.98 9.12 17.76
C ALA A 345 -5.86 10.22 16.69
N GLY A 346 -5.74 9.87 15.40
CA GLY A 346 -5.54 10.84 14.32
C GLY A 346 -4.15 11.47 14.30
N CYS A 347 -3.13 10.75 14.78
CA CYS A 347 -1.73 11.16 14.80
C CYS A 347 -0.96 10.44 13.69
N PHE A 348 -0.42 11.19 12.73
CA PHE A 348 0.18 10.65 11.52
C PHE A 348 1.60 11.15 11.32
N ALA A 349 2.54 10.22 11.07
CA ALA A 349 3.92 10.56 10.76
C ALA A 349 4.19 10.53 9.25
N THR A 350 5.00 11.49 8.78
CA THR A 350 5.64 11.47 7.48
C THR A 350 7.15 11.44 7.71
N ILE A 351 7.78 10.31 7.42
CA ILE A 351 9.22 10.11 7.62
C ILE A 351 9.89 10.20 6.26
N ALA A 352 10.81 11.15 6.11
CA ALA A 352 11.57 11.32 4.88
C ALA A 352 13.04 10.96 5.08
N MET A 353 13.62 10.28 4.10
CA MET A 353 15.02 9.87 4.10
C MET A 353 15.59 9.80 2.68
N GLN A 354 16.90 9.91 2.55
CA GLN A 354 17.52 9.80 1.24
C GLN A 354 17.46 8.38 0.70
N LYS A 355 17.77 7.41 1.54
CA LYS A 355 17.71 5.99 1.24
C LYS A 355 17.14 5.26 2.46
N PRO A 356 16.13 4.40 2.28
CA PRO A 356 15.63 3.61 3.40
C PRO A 356 16.72 2.64 3.89
N SER A 357 16.82 2.49 5.21
CA SER A 357 17.78 1.62 5.89
C SER A 357 17.05 0.84 6.99
N ARG A 358 17.45 -0.42 7.18
CA ARG A 358 16.94 -1.25 8.28
C ARG A 358 17.56 -0.85 9.63
N GLU A 359 18.71 -0.22 9.60
CA GLU A 359 19.42 0.26 10.79
C GLU A 359 18.74 1.51 11.35
N ASP A 360 18.30 2.41 10.46
CA ASP A 360 17.66 3.66 10.85
C ASP A 360 16.18 3.47 11.21
N LEU A 361 15.49 2.64 10.43
CA LEU A 361 14.08 2.34 10.61
C LEU A 361 13.90 0.82 10.68
N GLY A 362 13.86 0.27 11.89
CA GLY A 362 13.72 -1.17 12.11
C GLY A 362 12.51 -1.77 11.39
N SER A 363 12.57 -3.03 11.04
CA SER A 363 11.50 -3.72 10.27
C SER A 363 10.12 -3.63 10.93
N LYS A 364 10.05 -3.58 12.27
CA LYS A 364 8.79 -3.39 13.03
C LYS A 364 8.17 -2.01 12.76
N LEU A 365 8.99 -0.96 12.73
CA LEU A 365 8.54 0.40 12.45
C LEU A 365 8.10 0.54 10.99
N GLN A 366 8.89 -0.02 10.06
CA GLN A 366 8.56 -0.01 8.64
C GLN A 366 7.21 -0.67 8.32
N ALA A 367 6.82 -1.71 9.06
CA ALA A 367 5.56 -2.41 8.86
C ALA A 367 4.32 -1.54 9.17
N ASN A 368 4.47 -0.50 10.01
CA ASN A 368 3.39 0.40 10.38
C ASN A 368 3.27 1.62 9.44
N ILE A 369 4.23 1.83 8.54
CA ILE A 369 4.18 2.93 7.57
C ILE A 369 3.57 2.38 6.28
N ASN A 370 2.28 2.67 6.07
CA ASN A 370 1.53 2.04 5.00
C ASN A 370 1.73 2.72 3.64
N PHE A 371 1.75 4.04 3.58
CA PHE A 371 1.93 4.73 2.30
C PHE A 371 3.40 5.05 2.04
N ARG A 372 3.90 4.68 0.87
CA ARG A 372 5.32 4.78 0.54
C ARG A 372 5.53 5.45 -0.80
N VAL A 373 6.42 6.42 -0.83
CA VAL A 373 6.73 7.22 -2.00
C VAL A 373 8.25 7.28 -2.20
N SER A 374 8.70 7.07 -3.42
CA SER A 374 10.04 7.47 -3.83
C SER A 374 9.97 8.65 -4.79
N VAL A 375 10.94 9.55 -4.72
CA VAL A 375 11.15 10.63 -5.69
C VAL A 375 12.61 10.66 -6.11
N GLY A 376 12.86 10.64 -7.41
CA GLY A 376 14.19 10.44 -7.94
C GLY A 376 14.59 8.96 -8.00
N ARG A 377 15.86 8.70 -8.23
CA ARG A 377 16.40 7.34 -8.36
C ARG A 377 16.80 6.81 -6.99
N LEU A 378 16.39 5.59 -6.69
CA LEU A 378 16.98 4.74 -5.65
C LEU A 378 17.81 3.65 -6.32
N ASP A 379 18.71 3.03 -5.59
CA ASP A 379 19.34 1.77 -6.00
C ASP A 379 18.36 0.58 -5.76
N GLU A 380 18.72 -0.59 -6.23
CA GLU A 380 17.88 -1.78 -6.15
C GLU A 380 17.51 -2.13 -4.70
N ILE A 381 18.48 -2.08 -3.80
CA ILE A 381 18.27 -2.31 -2.36
C ILE A 381 17.32 -1.25 -1.77
N GLY A 382 17.47 0.01 -2.19
CA GLY A 382 16.60 1.10 -1.75
C GLY A 382 15.14 0.90 -2.20
N TYR A 383 14.92 0.41 -3.41
CA TYR A 383 13.58 0.06 -3.87
C TYR A 383 12.99 -1.14 -3.13
N ASP A 384 13.79 -2.18 -2.87
CA ASP A 384 13.36 -3.35 -2.09
C ASP A 384 12.94 -2.96 -0.67
N LEU A 385 13.71 -2.10 -0.01
CA LEU A 385 13.41 -1.61 1.33
C LEU A 385 12.22 -0.65 1.34
N ALA A 386 12.08 0.19 0.32
CA ALA A 386 10.96 1.13 0.22
C ALA A 386 9.63 0.42 -0.03
N PHE A 387 9.59 -0.55 -0.96
CA PHE A 387 8.34 -1.09 -1.49
C PHE A 387 8.10 -2.58 -1.17
N GLY A 388 9.09 -3.26 -0.58
CA GLY A 388 8.96 -4.63 -0.11
C GLY A 388 8.97 -5.70 -1.20
N GLU A 389 8.84 -6.96 -0.77
CA GLU A 389 9.04 -8.15 -1.61
C GLU A 389 8.09 -8.28 -2.81
N VAL A 390 6.88 -7.75 -2.72
CA VAL A 390 5.89 -7.80 -3.81
C VAL A 390 6.44 -7.11 -5.07
N ASN A 391 7.37 -6.17 -4.89
CA ASN A 391 7.99 -5.38 -5.95
C ASN A 391 9.35 -5.90 -6.42
N ARG A 392 9.84 -7.03 -5.89
CA ARG A 392 11.17 -7.60 -6.23
C ARG A 392 11.37 -7.89 -7.71
N ASN A 393 10.30 -8.24 -8.42
CA ASN A 393 10.34 -8.52 -9.86
C ASN A 393 9.92 -7.32 -10.72
N LYS A 394 9.68 -6.14 -10.12
CA LYS A 394 9.34 -4.93 -10.86
C LYS A 394 10.61 -4.22 -11.33
N GLU A 395 10.69 -3.91 -12.62
CA GLU A 395 11.75 -3.08 -13.17
C GLU A 395 11.44 -1.60 -12.88
N PHE A 396 12.15 -1.01 -11.92
CA PHE A 396 12.03 0.41 -11.60
C PHE A 396 12.79 1.26 -12.62
N LYS A 397 12.03 1.92 -13.51
CA LYS A 397 12.58 2.75 -14.59
C LYS A 397 12.76 4.18 -14.12
N TYR A 398 13.99 4.69 -14.19
CA TYR A 398 14.26 6.09 -13.92
C TYR A 398 14.63 6.82 -15.22
N VAL A 399 13.80 7.74 -15.63
CA VAL A 399 14.05 8.61 -16.78
C VAL A 399 14.27 10.04 -16.29
N LYS A 400 15.49 10.53 -16.46
CA LYS A 400 15.89 11.88 -16.05
C LYS A 400 15.44 12.95 -17.06
N TYR A 401 15.31 12.57 -18.31
CA TYR A 401 14.88 13.45 -19.40
C TYR A 401 13.73 12.81 -20.18
N LEU A 402 12.68 13.58 -20.44
CA LEU A 402 11.56 13.20 -21.29
C LEU A 402 11.50 14.20 -22.45
N ALA A 403 11.56 13.72 -23.70
CA ALA A 403 11.60 14.55 -24.90
C ALA A 403 12.64 15.72 -24.81
N GLY A 404 13.84 15.42 -24.30
CA GLY A 404 14.93 16.39 -24.15
C GLY A 404 14.81 17.35 -22.97
N LYS A 405 13.69 17.33 -22.23
CA LYS A 405 13.49 18.17 -21.03
C LYS A 405 13.71 17.35 -19.75
N ARG A 406 14.44 17.95 -18.79
CA ARG A 406 14.65 17.34 -17.48
C ARG A 406 13.33 17.24 -16.71
N VAL A 407 13.03 16.06 -16.16
CA VAL A 407 11.83 15.80 -15.36
C VAL A 407 12.25 15.65 -13.89
N TYR A 408 11.69 16.48 -13.04
CA TYR A 408 11.86 16.42 -11.59
C TYR A 408 10.65 15.76 -10.93
N GLY A 409 10.88 15.11 -9.78
CA GLY A 409 9.81 14.53 -8.98
C GLY A 409 9.19 13.26 -9.53
N ARG A 410 9.85 12.59 -10.51
CA ARG A 410 9.48 11.25 -10.94
C ARG A 410 9.99 10.23 -9.93
N GLY A 411 9.17 9.24 -9.65
CA GLY A 411 9.47 8.14 -8.75
C GLY A 411 8.36 7.10 -8.78
N TYR A 412 8.11 6.49 -7.63
CA TYR A 412 7.09 5.46 -7.47
C TYR A 412 6.33 5.67 -6.16
N ALA A 413 5.09 5.20 -6.10
CA ALA A 413 4.27 5.22 -4.90
C ALA A 413 3.46 3.93 -4.78
N SER A 414 3.27 3.44 -3.56
CA SER A 414 2.37 2.31 -3.25
C SER A 414 1.86 2.37 -1.82
N VAL A 415 0.80 1.64 -1.55
CA VAL A 415 0.48 1.15 -0.22
C VAL A 415 1.37 -0.07 0.06
N TYR A 416 1.77 -0.26 1.33
CA TYR A 416 2.63 -1.38 1.71
C TYR A 416 1.97 -2.73 1.39
N GLY A 417 2.73 -3.60 0.74
CA GLY A 417 2.22 -4.90 0.27
C GLY A 417 1.59 -4.87 -1.13
N GLU A 418 1.47 -3.69 -1.75
CA GLU A 418 0.98 -3.53 -3.11
C GLU A 418 2.11 -3.25 -4.11
N VAL A 419 1.78 -3.41 -5.40
CA VAL A 419 2.73 -3.09 -6.45
C VAL A 419 2.88 -1.59 -6.62
N ALA A 420 4.13 -1.12 -6.53
CA ALA A 420 4.46 0.27 -6.71
C ALA A 420 4.13 0.73 -8.14
N ARG A 421 3.44 1.87 -8.25
CA ARG A 421 3.08 2.51 -9.51
C ARG A 421 3.93 3.73 -9.78
N GLU A 422 4.14 4.07 -11.04
CA GLU A 422 4.86 5.27 -11.43
C GLU A 422 4.17 6.50 -10.84
N PHE A 423 4.97 7.35 -10.23
CA PHE A 423 4.55 8.56 -9.52
C PHE A 423 5.28 9.79 -10.04
N TYR A 424 4.57 10.89 -10.14
CA TYR A 424 5.16 12.21 -10.36
C TYR A 424 4.68 13.13 -9.24
N SER A 425 5.61 13.64 -8.43
CA SER A 425 5.29 14.65 -7.43
C SER A 425 4.61 15.86 -8.10
N PRO A 426 3.73 16.58 -7.41
CA PRO A 426 3.06 17.74 -7.96
C PRO A 426 4.04 18.72 -8.63
N LEU A 427 3.62 19.29 -9.75
CA LEU A 427 4.46 20.14 -10.57
C LEU A 427 4.60 21.52 -9.92
N TYR A 428 5.82 21.90 -9.58
CA TYR A 428 6.14 23.27 -9.19
C TYR A 428 5.99 24.19 -10.42
N VAL A 429 5.15 25.19 -10.31
CA VAL A 429 4.85 26.10 -11.43
C VAL A 429 5.56 27.43 -11.25
N ASN A 430 5.94 28.07 -12.36
CA ASN A 430 6.56 29.38 -12.31
C ASN A 430 5.62 30.41 -11.67
N GLY A 431 6.15 31.25 -10.79
CA GLY A 431 5.38 32.26 -10.06
C GLY A 431 4.67 31.73 -8.80
N PHE A 432 4.76 30.45 -8.48
CA PHE A 432 4.30 29.91 -7.21
C PHE A 432 5.39 30.11 -6.13
N SER A 433 4.97 30.56 -4.94
CA SER A 433 5.82 30.73 -3.77
C SER A 433 5.23 29.96 -2.59
N PHE A 434 5.96 29.00 -2.06
CA PHE A 434 5.54 28.31 -0.83
C PHE A 434 5.42 29.27 0.36
N THR A 435 6.32 30.25 0.47
CA THR A 435 6.31 31.26 1.52
C THR A 435 5.01 32.04 1.50
N ASP A 436 4.57 32.49 0.32
CA ASP A 436 3.32 33.25 0.18
C ASP A 436 2.10 32.39 0.51
N GLU A 437 2.12 31.11 0.16
CA GLU A 437 1.01 30.20 0.47
C GLU A 437 0.99 29.82 1.96
N PHE A 438 2.12 29.61 2.61
CA PHE A 438 2.18 29.36 4.04
C PHE A 438 1.77 30.57 4.87
N ASN A 439 2.07 31.78 4.41
CA ASN A 439 1.63 33.02 5.07
C ASN A 439 0.11 33.22 5.07
N LYS A 440 -0.61 32.48 4.20
CA LYS A 440 -2.08 32.48 4.18
C LYS A 440 -2.68 31.46 5.15
N VAL A 441 -1.87 30.58 5.72
CA VAL A 441 -2.32 29.55 6.66
C VAL A 441 -2.32 30.14 8.07
N ASP A 442 -3.46 30.07 8.72
CA ASP A 442 -3.57 30.48 10.12
C ASP A 442 -2.91 29.43 11.04
N ARG A 443 -2.34 29.92 12.16
CA ARG A 443 -1.84 29.01 13.21
C ARG A 443 -3.01 28.26 13.83
N ARG A 444 -2.87 26.93 13.91
CA ARG A 444 -3.82 26.06 14.61
C ARG A 444 -3.31 25.78 16.02
N GLU A 445 -4.14 25.93 16.99
CA GLU A 445 -3.83 25.53 18.37
C GLU A 445 -3.97 24.02 18.54
N ASN A 446 -3.15 23.45 19.41
CA ASN A 446 -3.25 22.04 19.79
C ASN A 446 -3.59 21.92 21.28
N PRO A 447 -4.87 21.77 21.63
CA PRO A 447 -5.28 21.70 23.03
C PRO A 447 -4.70 20.51 23.80
N PHE A 448 -4.13 19.54 23.10
CA PHE A 448 -3.48 18.34 23.66
C PHE A 448 -1.97 18.48 23.76
N ASN A 449 -1.40 19.64 23.40
CA ASN A 449 0.03 19.87 23.53
C ASN A 449 0.38 20.27 24.98
N PRO A 450 1.22 19.51 25.70
CA PRO A 450 1.61 19.84 27.09
C PRO A 450 2.26 21.22 27.25
N LEU A 451 2.90 21.74 26.18
CA LEU A 451 3.49 23.09 26.22
C LEU A 451 2.44 24.20 26.08
N GLU A 452 1.34 23.95 25.42
CA GLU A 452 0.24 24.89 25.22
C GLU A 452 -0.81 24.74 26.34
N ASN A 453 -0.97 23.52 26.89
CA ASN A 453 -1.91 23.20 27.96
C ASN A 453 -1.30 22.19 28.96
N PRO A 454 -0.70 22.64 30.06
CA PRO A 454 -0.08 21.74 31.04
C PRO A 454 -1.06 20.80 31.79
N GLU A 455 -2.36 21.09 31.78
CA GLU A 455 -3.39 20.27 32.45
C GLU A 455 -3.64 18.94 31.76
N VAL A 456 -3.11 18.76 30.55
CA VAL A 456 -3.34 17.56 29.68
C VAL A 456 -2.29 16.49 29.91
N VAL A 457 -1.31 16.70 30.77
CA VAL A 457 -0.23 15.76 31.07
C VAL A 457 -0.78 14.57 31.85
N LEU A 458 -0.74 13.39 31.26
CA LEU A 458 -1.11 12.14 31.91
C LEU A 458 0.06 11.62 32.74
N SER A 459 -0.26 11.02 33.91
CA SER A 459 0.73 10.27 34.68
C SER A 459 1.22 9.03 33.94
N GLU A 460 2.39 8.51 34.28
CA GLU A 460 2.93 7.29 33.65
C GLU A 460 2.02 6.08 33.91
N GLU A 461 1.34 6.02 35.04
CA GLU A 461 0.37 4.97 35.38
C GLU A 461 -0.86 5.02 34.43
N GLU A 462 -1.39 6.22 34.17
CA GLU A 462 -2.50 6.42 33.22
C GLU A 462 -2.09 6.08 31.79
N LYS A 463 -0.88 6.46 31.37
CA LYS A 463 -0.33 6.11 30.04
C LYS A 463 -0.19 4.59 29.88
N GLN A 464 0.32 3.90 30.90
CA GLN A 464 0.45 2.43 30.87
C GLN A 464 -0.91 1.75 30.82
N ALA A 465 -1.87 2.16 31.64
CA ALA A 465 -3.23 1.63 31.61
C ALA A 465 -3.89 1.81 30.22
N LEU A 466 -3.73 3.01 29.64
CA LEU A 466 -4.21 3.29 28.28
C LEU A 466 -3.54 2.41 27.22
N GLN A 467 -2.24 2.18 27.33
CA GLN A 467 -1.49 1.35 26.39
C GLN A 467 -1.90 -0.11 26.46
N GLU A 468 -2.07 -0.66 27.66
CA GLU A 468 -2.51 -2.05 27.86
C GLU A 468 -3.89 -2.29 27.28
N GLU A 469 -4.84 -1.37 27.49
CA GLU A 469 -6.17 -1.45 26.90
C GLU A 469 -6.17 -1.36 25.38
N MET A 470 -5.32 -0.46 24.81
CA MET A 470 -5.19 -0.30 23.37
C MET A 470 -4.57 -1.53 22.71
N GLU A 471 -3.59 -2.16 23.36
CA GLU A 471 -2.99 -3.41 22.89
C GLU A 471 -4.01 -4.56 22.95
N ALA A 472 -4.79 -4.65 24.01
CA ALA A 472 -5.86 -5.63 24.15
C ALA A 472 -6.97 -5.45 23.10
N GLU A 473 -7.42 -4.23 22.83
CA GLU A 473 -8.37 -3.94 21.74
C GLU A 473 -7.81 -4.31 20.36
N LYS A 474 -6.52 -4.04 20.11
CA LYS A 474 -5.85 -4.36 18.84
C LYS A 474 -5.68 -5.87 18.63
N GLU A 475 -5.36 -6.60 19.69
CA GLU A 475 -5.30 -8.07 19.66
C GLU A 475 -6.67 -8.67 19.39
N LEU A 476 -7.72 -8.14 19.99
CA LEU A 476 -9.10 -8.54 19.77
C LEU A 476 -9.52 -8.32 18.30
N GLN A 477 -9.25 -7.15 17.73
CA GLN A 477 -9.53 -6.84 16.33
C GLN A 477 -8.74 -7.73 15.37
N ASN A 478 -7.45 -7.98 15.61
CA ASN A 478 -6.62 -8.87 14.81
C ASN A 478 -7.06 -10.34 14.91
N GLY A 479 -7.55 -10.77 16.07
CA GLY A 479 -8.14 -12.09 16.27
C GLY A 479 -9.43 -12.30 15.48
N LEU A 480 -10.28 -11.28 15.42
CA LEU A 480 -11.53 -11.27 14.67
C LEU A 480 -11.31 -11.26 13.14
N VAL A 481 -10.35 -10.49 12.65
CA VAL A 481 -10.03 -10.42 11.20
C VAL A 481 -9.42 -11.72 10.68
N LYS A 482 -8.66 -12.46 11.49
CA LYS A 482 -8.07 -13.75 11.09
C LYS A 482 -9.04 -14.91 10.99
N LYS A 483 -10.25 -14.81 11.57
CA LYS A 483 -11.20 -15.93 11.70
C LYS A 483 -12.67 -15.58 11.38
N ALA A 484 -12.94 -14.54 10.62
CA ALA A 484 -14.32 -14.09 10.37
C ALA A 484 -15.12 -15.06 9.49
N SER A 485 -15.78 -16.05 10.11
CA SER A 485 -17.13 -16.44 9.70
C SER A 485 -18.14 -15.87 10.72
N PRO A 486 -19.34 -15.42 10.30
CA PRO A 486 -20.35 -14.88 11.22
C PRO A 486 -20.76 -15.84 12.34
N GLU A 487 -20.68 -17.15 12.11
CA GLU A 487 -20.97 -18.21 13.06
C GLU A 487 -19.91 -18.31 14.17
N LEU A 488 -18.63 -18.13 13.84
CA LEU A 488 -17.53 -18.17 14.80
C LEU A 488 -17.52 -16.93 15.72
N VAL A 489 -17.97 -15.78 15.22
CA VAL A 489 -18.11 -14.55 16.01
C VAL A 489 -19.22 -14.69 17.05
N GLN A 490 -20.33 -15.34 16.70
CA GLN A 490 -21.40 -15.66 17.67
C GLN A 490 -20.96 -16.70 18.70
N GLU A 491 -20.19 -17.70 18.32
CA GLU A 491 -19.63 -18.69 19.23
C GLU A 491 -18.61 -18.08 20.22
N LEU A 492 -17.75 -17.17 19.75
CA LEU A 492 -16.79 -16.43 20.59
C LEU A 492 -17.48 -15.43 21.53
N MET A 493 -18.55 -14.77 21.09
CA MET A 493 -19.35 -13.90 21.96
C MET A 493 -20.14 -14.71 23.01
N ALA A 494 -20.63 -15.88 22.64
CA ALA A 494 -21.30 -16.79 23.57
C ALA A 494 -20.33 -17.47 24.55
N SER A 495 -19.07 -17.73 24.13
CA SER A 495 -18.03 -18.27 25.02
C SER A 495 -17.53 -17.21 26.03
N LYS A 496 -17.38 -15.94 25.62
CA LYS A 496 -17.02 -14.86 26.55
C LYS A 496 -18.10 -14.55 27.57
N GLN A 497 -19.39 -14.69 27.23
CA GLN A 497 -20.46 -14.59 28.19
C GLN A 497 -20.52 -15.79 29.16
N LYS A 498 -19.90 -16.92 28.81
CA LYS A 498 -19.75 -18.08 29.71
C LYS A 498 -18.48 -18.01 30.59
N GLU A 499 -17.45 -17.25 30.20
CA GLU A 499 -16.22 -17.09 31.01
C GLU A 499 -16.41 -16.18 32.25
N GLU A 500 -17.48 -15.38 32.33
CA GLU A 500 -17.79 -14.57 33.53
C GLU A 500 -18.50 -15.30 34.65
N VAL A 501 -18.95 -16.55 34.45
CA VAL A 501 -19.61 -17.35 35.51
C VAL A 501 -19.19 -18.81 35.37
N VAL A 502 -17.94 -19.13 35.70
CA VAL A 502 -17.60 -20.51 36.11
C VAL A 502 -17.22 -20.45 37.59
N ASP A 503 -18.20 -20.87 38.38
CA ASP A 503 -18.08 -21.08 39.81
C ASP A 503 -16.91 -22.04 40.10
N ASP A 504 -16.14 -21.78 41.16
CA ASP A 504 -14.92 -22.51 41.55
C ASP A 504 -15.18 -24.01 41.92
N SER A 505 -16.39 -24.49 41.73
CA SER A 505 -16.84 -25.83 42.19
C SER A 505 -16.57 -27.01 41.26
N ASP A 506 -16.06 -26.81 40.03
CA ASP A 506 -16.00 -27.88 39.01
C ASP A 506 -14.59 -28.44 38.68
N LEU A 507 -13.55 -28.03 39.42
CA LEU A 507 -12.25 -28.68 39.34
C LEU A 507 -12.10 -29.78 40.39
N GLU A 508 -11.54 -30.92 39.97
CA GLU A 508 -11.18 -31.99 40.91
C GLU A 508 -10.20 -31.46 41.99
N ASP A 509 -10.36 -31.89 43.24
CA ASP A 509 -9.48 -31.52 44.34
C ASP A 509 -8.02 -31.76 43.99
N GLY A 510 -7.17 -30.74 44.07
CA GLY A 510 -5.74 -30.84 43.79
C GLY A 510 -5.26 -30.19 42.49
N LEU A 511 -6.14 -29.62 41.66
CA LEU A 511 -5.77 -28.93 40.42
C LEU A 511 -5.80 -27.40 40.61
N ILE A 512 -4.82 -26.71 39.99
CA ILE A 512 -4.76 -25.23 39.91
C ILE A 512 -4.88 -24.79 38.45
N LYS A 513 -5.69 -23.74 38.21
CA LYS A 513 -5.81 -23.15 36.86
C LYS A 513 -4.53 -22.41 36.47
N ALA A 514 -4.03 -22.66 35.27
CA ALA A 514 -2.88 -21.93 34.74
C ALA A 514 -3.15 -20.41 34.65
N GLY A 515 -4.43 -20.04 34.47
CA GLY A 515 -4.88 -18.64 34.49
C GLY A 515 -4.75 -17.93 35.84
N ASP A 516 -4.71 -18.66 36.96
CA ASP A 516 -4.50 -18.10 38.31
C ASP A 516 -3.02 -18.20 38.69
N LEU A 517 -2.35 -19.29 38.31
CA LEU A 517 -0.95 -19.52 38.62
C LEU A 517 0.00 -18.45 38.06
N TRP A 518 -0.20 -18.00 36.80
CA TRP A 518 0.67 -16.98 36.22
C TRP A 518 0.58 -15.64 36.93
N ARG A 519 -0.63 -15.26 37.42
CA ARG A 519 -0.84 -14.04 38.20
C ARG A 519 -0.14 -14.12 39.54
N GLU A 520 -0.20 -15.29 40.18
CA GLU A 520 0.39 -15.51 41.48
C GLU A 520 1.93 -15.55 41.43
N ILE A 521 2.50 -16.11 40.36
CA ILE A 521 3.97 -16.15 40.13
C ILE A 521 4.49 -14.82 39.60
N GLY A 522 3.65 -13.96 39.01
CA GLY A 522 4.04 -12.66 38.45
C GLY A 522 4.79 -12.77 37.11
N VAL A 523 4.45 -13.75 36.27
CA VAL A 523 5.06 -13.97 34.96
C VAL A 523 4.00 -13.85 33.85
N SER A 524 4.40 -13.70 32.59
CA SER A 524 3.42 -13.67 31.50
C SER A 524 2.82 -15.07 31.26
N PHE A 525 1.53 -15.15 30.91
CA PHE A 525 0.87 -16.42 30.59
C PHE A 525 1.54 -17.18 29.47
N SER A 526 2.09 -16.47 28.47
CA SER A 526 2.87 -17.07 27.38
C SER A 526 4.15 -17.73 27.86
N SER A 527 4.86 -17.09 28.80
CA SER A 527 6.08 -17.67 29.40
C SER A 527 5.77 -18.90 30.24
N LEU A 528 4.69 -18.84 31.04
CA LEU A 528 4.20 -19.99 31.82
C LEU A 528 3.83 -21.16 30.91
N LYS A 529 3.11 -20.91 29.82
CA LYS A 529 2.70 -21.94 28.85
C LYS A 529 3.90 -22.61 28.16
N VAL A 530 4.96 -21.83 27.84
CA VAL A 530 6.19 -22.38 27.25
C VAL A 530 6.89 -23.32 28.24
N LEU A 531 6.99 -22.94 29.51
CA LEU A 531 7.58 -23.78 30.53
C LEU A 531 6.75 -25.03 30.80
N MET A 532 5.42 -24.89 30.94
CA MET A 532 4.50 -26.02 31.16
C MET A 532 4.60 -27.08 30.03
N ASN A 533 4.61 -26.64 28.77
CA ASN A 533 4.76 -27.57 27.64
C ASN A 533 6.10 -28.31 27.68
N LYS A 534 7.20 -27.65 28.07
CA LYS A 534 8.50 -28.28 28.18
C LYS A 534 8.56 -29.28 29.36
N LEU A 535 7.95 -28.97 30.49
CA LEU A 535 7.81 -29.88 31.62
C LEU A 535 6.92 -31.08 31.29
N GLU A 536 5.90 -30.92 30.46
CA GLU A 536 5.08 -32.01 29.96
C GLU A 536 5.88 -32.91 29.00
N GLU A 537 6.71 -32.34 28.10
CA GLU A 537 7.58 -33.08 27.18
C GLU A 537 8.60 -33.98 27.90
N ILE A 538 9.16 -33.52 29.04
CA ILE A 538 10.09 -34.30 29.85
C ILE A 538 9.40 -35.16 30.92
N GLY A 539 8.07 -35.21 30.96
CA GLY A 539 7.30 -36.05 31.84
C GLY A 539 7.19 -35.57 33.29
N GLN A 540 7.60 -34.34 33.59
CA GLN A 540 7.59 -33.75 34.95
C GLN A 540 6.27 -33.03 35.32
N LEU A 541 5.39 -32.83 34.34
CA LEU A 541 4.10 -32.18 34.50
C LEU A 541 3.03 -32.84 33.64
N THR A 542 1.83 -33.03 34.18
CA THR A 542 0.64 -33.41 33.40
C THR A 542 -0.29 -32.21 33.27
N ILE A 543 -0.61 -31.83 32.04
CA ILE A 543 -1.51 -30.73 31.75
C ILE A 543 -2.92 -31.29 31.51
N VAL A 544 -3.88 -30.88 32.33
CA VAL A 544 -5.29 -31.23 32.16
C VAL A 544 -5.99 -30.13 31.38
N LYS A 545 -6.62 -30.50 30.26
CA LYS A 545 -7.44 -29.58 29.44
C LYS A 545 -8.90 -30.03 29.50
N LYS A 546 -9.73 -29.29 30.24
CA LYS A 546 -11.15 -29.57 30.36
C LYS A 546 -11.92 -28.27 30.08
N ASP A 547 -12.90 -28.32 29.20
CA ASP A 547 -13.81 -27.20 28.84
C ASP A 547 -13.08 -25.87 28.49
N GLY A 548 -11.90 -25.95 27.85
CA GLY A 548 -11.10 -24.79 27.46
C GLY A 548 -10.20 -24.25 28.57
N VAL A 549 -10.29 -24.77 29.79
CA VAL A 549 -9.42 -24.41 30.93
C VAL A 549 -8.20 -25.32 30.92
N ILE A 550 -7.02 -24.69 31.09
CA ILE A 550 -5.75 -25.39 31.30
C ILE A 550 -5.47 -25.41 32.79
N ALA A 551 -5.36 -26.60 33.36
CA ALA A 551 -5.05 -26.82 34.77
C ALA A 551 -3.88 -27.79 34.93
N LEU A 552 -3.23 -27.73 36.07
CA LEU A 552 -2.11 -28.59 36.43
C LEU A 552 -2.22 -28.95 37.92
N ASP A 553 -1.46 -29.98 38.34
CA ASP A 553 -1.40 -30.39 39.74
C ASP A 553 -0.84 -29.25 40.61
N SER A 554 -1.58 -28.89 41.66
CA SER A 554 -1.21 -27.81 42.58
C SER A 554 0.10 -28.05 43.32
N SER A 555 0.52 -29.32 43.48
CA SER A 555 1.81 -29.69 44.09
C SER A 555 2.99 -29.19 43.25
N LYS A 556 2.84 -29.07 41.94
CA LYS A 556 3.89 -28.60 41.01
C LYS A 556 4.03 -27.06 40.95
N LYS A 557 3.25 -26.31 41.72
CA LYS A 557 3.30 -24.84 41.80
C LYS A 557 4.69 -24.34 42.21
N TYR A 558 5.25 -24.92 43.26
CA TYR A 558 6.59 -24.53 43.77
C TYR A 558 7.69 -24.83 42.78
N LEU A 559 7.65 -25.99 42.11
CA LEU A 559 8.57 -26.35 41.02
C LEU A 559 8.58 -25.24 39.93
N ILE A 560 7.42 -24.79 39.52
CA ILE A 560 7.28 -23.76 38.48
C ILE A 560 7.82 -22.41 38.98
N GLN A 561 7.57 -22.03 40.24
CA GLN A 561 8.10 -20.81 40.84
C GLN A 561 9.62 -20.80 40.88
N ASP A 562 10.23 -21.88 41.34
CA ASP A 562 11.69 -22.01 41.47
C ASP A 562 12.39 -21.98 40.11
N LEU A 563 11.81 -22.65 39.09
CA LEU A 563 12.30 -22.61 37.73
C LEU A 563 12.25 -21.18 37.12
N PHE A 564 11.20 -20.42 37.40
CA PHE A 564 11.14 -19.02 36.97
C PHE A 564 12.13 -18.13 37.74
N GLU A 565 12.39 -18.40 39.00
CA GLU A 565 13.38 -17.67 39.79
C GLU A 565 14.80 -17.93 39.29
N ILE A 566 15.12 -19.17 38.96
CA ILE A 566 16.40 -19.55 38.31
C ILE A 566 16.53 -18.85 36.96
N LYS A 567 15.47 -18.88 36.13
CA LYS A 567 15.46 -18.23 34.82
C LYS A 567 15.63 -16.73 34.89
N LYS A 568 15.09 -16.07 35.91
CA LYS A 568 15.23 -14.64 36.16
C LYS A 568 16.67 -14.25 36.53
N ASN A 569 17.40 -15.16 37.18
CA ASN A 569 18.75 -14.94 37.67
C ASN A 569 19.85 -15.49 36.76
N SER A 570 19.47 -16.09 35.60
CA SER A 570 20.41 -16.68 34.63
C SER A 570 20.04 -16.32 33.20
N ASP A 571 21.05 -16.14 32.33
CA ASP A 571 20.87 -15.94 30.89
C ASP A 571 20.71 -17.26 30.10
N GLN A 572 20.69 -18.41 30.81
CA GLN A 572 20.57 -19.73 30.21
C GLN A 572 19.24 -19.99 29.51
N LYS A 573 19.22 -20.87 28.52
CA LYS A 573 17.98 -21.29 27.86
C LYS A 573 17.21 -22.28 28.72
N TRP A 574 15.89 -22.39 28.54
CA TRP A 574 15.08 -23.36 29.27
C TRP A 574 15.59 -24.82 29.15
N SER A 575 16.14 -25.24 28.01
CA SER A 575 16.73 -26.57 27.84
C SER A 575 17.89 -26.82 28.78
N GLU A 576 18.78 -25.85 28.94
CA GLU A 576 19.95 -25.95 29.82
C GLU A 576 19.55 -25.94 31.30
N ILE A 577 18.57 -25.13 31.68
CA ILE A 577 18.06 -25.07 33.05
C ILE A 577 17.35 -26.38 33.42
N LEU A 578 16.57 -26.95 32.52
CA LEU A 578 15.82 -28.18 32.77
C LEU A 578 16.72 -29.43 32.78
N ASP A 579 17.83 -29.44 32.03
CA ASP A 579 18.79 -30.54 32.01
C ASP A 579 19.59 -30.64 33.34
N ASP A 580 19.84 -29.51 34.00
CA ASP A 580 20.63 -29.45 35.24
C ASP A 580 19.74 -29.35 36.51
N PHE A 581 18.41 -29.34 36.40
CA PHE A 581 17.51 -29.13 37.53
C PHE A 581 17.24 -30.44 38.30
N PRO A 582 17.37 -30.45 39.65
CA PRO A 582 17.18 -31.62 40.49
C PRO A 582 15.69 -31.91 40.71
N PHE A 583 15.01 -32.54 39.78
CA PHE A 583 13.56 -32.85 39.86
C PHE A 583 13.20 -33.82 41.02
N ASP A 584 14.12 -34.63 41.48
CA ASP A 584 13.90 -35.61 42.56
C ASP A 584 13.47 -34.98 43.89
N GLU A 585 13.70 -33.66 44.07
CA GLU A 585 13.28 -32.92 45.26
C GLU A 585 11.80 -32.48 45.22
N TYR A 586 11.14 -32.64 44.04
CA TYR A 586 9.78 -32.16 43.78
C TYR A 586 8.82 -33.31 43.37
N GLU A 587 9.25 -34.60 43.50
CA GLU A 587 8.38 -35.78 43.38
C GLU A 587 7.53 -36.02 44.68
#